data_6752abb4a02b69521f75a0c3cfb55a47
#
_entry.id   6752abb4a02b69521f75a0c3cfb55a47
#
_cell.length_a   1.000
_cell.length_b   1.000
_cell.length_c   1.000
_cell.angle_alpha   90.00
_cell.angle_beta   90.00
_cell.angle_gamma   90.00
#
_symmetry.space_group_name_H-M   'P 1'
#
loop_
_entity.id
_entity.type
_entity.pdbx_description
1 polymer ?
#
loop_
_entity_poly.entity_id
_entity_poly.type
_entity_poly.pdbx_seq_one_letter_code
_entity_poly.pdbx_strand_id
1 'polypeptide(L)'
;MGEKTNNAFIAIGLMLFALFFGAGNLIFPVFMGQNAGVNTIPATIGFLITGVGLPLLGVLAICYSGVNLRELAGRIHPAYSIFFCTALYLTIGPFFAAPRTATVAVSYTHLRAHETELHLV
;
A
#
# COMPACT_ATOMS: atom_id res chain seq x y z
N MET A 1 -24.00 17.03 18.86
CA MET A 1 -23.76 16.58 17.48
C MET A 1 -22.27 16.60 17.09
N GLY A 2 -21.45 17.48 17.62
CA GLY A 2 -20.02 17.60 17.28
C GLY A 2 -19.14 16.42 17.71
N GLU A 3 -19.40 15.81 18.84
CA GLU A 3 -18.54 14.74 19.38
C GLU A 3 -18.59 13.43 18.56
N LYS A 4 -19.76 13.05 18.07
CA LYS A 4 -19.91 11.89 17.18
C LYS A 4 -19.24 12.09 15.82
N THR A 5 -19.21 13.32 15.32
CA THR A 5 -18.59 13.67 14.05
C THR A 5 -17.06 13.62 14.18
N ASN A 6 -16.49 14.15 15.27
CA ASN A 6 -15.05 14.10 15.52
C ASN A 6 -14.54 12.67 15.66
N ASN A 7 -15.27 11.80 16.36
CA ASN A 7 -14.92 10.40 16.50
C ASN A 7 -14.96 9.65 15.14
N ALA A 8 -15.89 9.99 14.26
CA ALA A 8 -15.95 9.44 12.91
C ALA A 8 -14.75 9.87 12.05
N PHE A 9 -14.33 11.14 12.13
CA PHE A 9 -13.14 11.61 11.40
C PHE A 9 -11.86 10.94 11.90
N ILE A 10 -11.71 10.78 13.20
CA ILE A 10 -10.56 10.09 13.79
C ILE A 10 -10.56 8.62 13.37
N ALA A 11 -11.70 7.94 13.43
CA ALA A 11 -11.82 6.54 13.03
C ALA A 11 -11.48 6.34 11.53
N ILE A 12 -11.99 7.21 10.65
CA ILE A 12 -11.69 7.17 9.21
C ILE A 12 -10.21 7.46 8.97
N GLY A 13 -9.63 8.44 9.66
CA GLY A 13 -8.21 8.77 9.56
C GLY A 13 -7.31 7.62 9.98
N LEU A 14 -7.62 6.96 11.10
CA LEU A 14 -6.88 5.78 11.57
C LEU A 14 -7.05 4.58 10.64
N MET A 15 -8.23 4.40 10.07
CA MET A 15 -8.49 3.34 9.09
C MET A 15 -7.69 3.56 7.81
N LEU A 16 -7.64 4.78 7.28
CA LEU A 16 -6.81 5.14 6.13
C LEU A 16 -5.32 4.98 6.44
N PHE A 17 -4.90 5.43 7.62
CA PHE A 17 -3.51 5.20 8.05
C PHE A 17 -3.17 3.72 8.09
N ALA A 18 -3.99 2.89 8.70
CA ALA A 18 -3.78 1.44 8.77
C ALA A 18 -3.76 0.78 7.38
N LEU A 19 -4.58 1.28 6.44
CA LEU A 19 -4.62 0.78 5.06
C LEU A 19 -3.32 1.10 4.29
N PHE A 20 -2.79 2.31 4.45
CA PHE A 20 -1.59 2.76 3.73
C PHE A 20 -0.28 2.42 4.46
N PHE A 21 -0.30 2.27 5.77
CA PHE A 21 0.87 1.97 6.57
C PHE A 21 1.09 0.45 6.68
N GLY A 22 1.83 -0.10 5.74
CA GLY A 22 2.20 -1.52 5.74
C GLY A 22 3.69 -1.75 5.97
N ALA A 23 4.08 -3.00 6.21
CA ALA A 23 5.48 -3.40 6.37
C ALA A 23 6.35 -2.97 5.18
N GLY A 24 5.80 -2.93 3.97
CA GLY A 24 6.48 -2.44 2.79
C GLY A 24 6.95 -0.99 2.91
N ASN A 25 6.18 -0.13 3.58
CA ASN A 25 6.53 1.27 3.76
C ASN A 25 7.75 1.49 4.66
N LEU A 26 8.08 0.52 5.49
CA LEU A 26 9.27 0.55 6.33
C LEU A 26 10.48 -0.06 5.61
N ILE A 27 10.27 -1.10 4.82
CA ILE A 27 11.33 -1.90 4.19
C ILE A 27 11.79 -1.26 2.88
N PHE A 28 10.86 -0.86 2.01
CA PHE A 28 11.20 -0.36 0.68
C PHE A 28 12.02 0.92 0.66
N PRO A 29 11.74 1.94 1.47
CA PRO A 29 12.59 3.14 1.51
C PRO A 29 14.02 2.85 1.94
N VAL A 30 14.22 1.96 2.91
CA VAL A 30 15.54 1.55 3.37
C VAL A 30 16.29 0.80 2.27
N PHE A 31 15.65 -0.19 1.66
CA PHE A 31 16.23 -0.96 0.56
C PHE A 31 16.55 -0.08 -0.66
N MET A 32 15.66 0.85 -1.00
CA MET A 32 15.87 1.82 -2.07
C MET A 32 17.06 2.73 -1.76
N GLY A 33 17.17 3.22 -0.52
CA GLY A 33 18.27 4.06 -0.09
C GLY A 33 19.62 3.36 -0.20
N GLN A 34 19.69 2.08 0.19
CA GLN A 34 20.88 1.26 0.06
C GLN A 34 21.31 1.06 -1.40
N ASN A 35 20.36 0.84 -2.30
CA ASN A 35 20.63 0.63 -3.73
C ASN A 35 20.89 1.92 -4.50
N ALA A 36 20.30 3.04 -4.09
CA ALA A 36 20.43 4.33 -4.77
C ALA A 36 21.80 4.99 -4.54
N GLY A 37 22.50 4.67 -3.44
CA GLY A 37 23.81 5.23 -3.12
C GLY A 37 23.82 6.76 -3.17
N VAL A 38 24.65 7.33 -4.04
CA VAL A 38 24.78 8.79 -4.22
C VAL A 38 23.52 9.44 -4.83
N ASN A 39 22.66 8.68 -5.48
CA ASN A 39 21.42 9.14 -6.11
C ASN A 39 20.18 9.00 -5.19
N THR A 40 20.37 8.95 -3.88
CA THR A 40 19.27 8.76 -2.91
C THR A 40 18.21 9.87 -3.00
N ILE A 41 18.63 11.12 -3.22
CA ILE A 41 17.69 12.27 -3.29
C ILE A 41 16.69 12.13 -4.45
N PRO A 42 17.12 11.97 -5.73
CA PRO A 42 16.18 11.81 -6.83
C PRO A 42 15.34 10.53 -6.71
N ALA A 43 15.90 9.45 -6.19
CA ALA A 43 15.16 8.22 -5.94
C ALA A 43 14.06 8.42 -4.88
N THR A 44 14.33 9.15 -3.81
CA THR A 44 13.35 9.49 -2.78
C THR A 44 12.23 10.37 -3.33
N ILE A 45 12.55 11.37 -4.14
CA ILE A 45 11.54 12.24 -4.77
C ILE A 45 10.63 11.41 -5.68
N GLY A 46 11.20 10.55 -6.53
CA GLY A 46 10.43 9.65 -7.39
C GLY A 46 9.52 8.72 -6.58
N PHE A 47 10.04 8.16 -5.50
CA PHE A 47 9.27 7.30 -4.61
C PHE A 47 8.11 8.06 -3.92
N LEU A 48 8.33 9.28 -3.46
CA LEU A 48 7.28 10.10 -2.84
C LEU A 48 6.17 10.45 -3.85
N ILE A 49 6.53 10.80 -5.07
CA ILE A 49 5.54 11.11 -6.11
C ILE A 49 4.70 9.87 -6.44
N THR A 50 5.31 8.73 -6.61
CA THR A 50 4.61 7.50 -7.01
C THR A 50 3.96 6.78 -5.83
N GLY A 51 4.66 6.65 -4.72
CA GLY A 51 4.19 5.87 -3.55
C GLY A 51 3.20 6.62 -2.67
N VAL A 52 3.23 7.95 -2.66
CA VAL A 52 2.31 8.79 -1.88
C VAL A 52 1.35 9.56 -2.79
N GLY A 53 1.87 10.20 -3.83
CA GLY A 53 1.09 11.07 -4.70
C GLY A 53 -0.01 10.33 -5.45
N LEU A 54 0.30 9.23 -6.13
CA LEU A 54 -0.69 8.47 -6.89
C LEU A 54 -1.81 7.86 -6.03
N PRO A 55 -1.54 7.19 -4.90
CA PRO A 55 -2.59 6.71 -4.02
C PRO A 55 -3.47 7.83 -3.47
N LEU A 56 -2.87 8.97 -3.10
CA LEU A 56 -3.62 10.13 -2.62
C LEU A 56 -4.56 10.68 -3.69
N LEU A 57 -4.07 10.82 -4.93
CA LEU A 57 -4.90 11.23 -6.06
C LEU A 57 -6.05 10.25 -6.32
N GLY A 58 -5.80 8.94 -6.18
CA GLY A 58 -6.83 7.91 -6.29
C GLY A 58 -7.95 8.08 -5.24
N VAL A 59 -7.58 8.31 -3.98
CA VAL A 59 -8.56 8.58 -2.90
C VAL A 59 -9.34 9.84 -3.18
N LEU A 60 -8.66 10.93 -3.57
CA LEU A 60 -9.32 12.19 -3.91
C LEU A 60 -10.28 12.04 -5.08
N ALA A 61 -9.90 11.31 -6.12
CA ALA A 61 -10.75 11.05 -7.27
C ALA A 61 -12.05 10.33 -6.89
N ILE A 62 -11.97 9.33 -6.00
CA ILE A 62 -13.15 8.62 -5.49
C ILE A 62 -14.00 9.55 -4.62
N CYS A 63 -13.38 10.34 -3.75
CA CYS A 63 -14.09 11.30 -2.90
C CYS A 63 -14.83 12.37 -3.72
N TYR A 64 -14.20 12.91 -4.75
CA TYR A 64 -14.83 13.88 -5.65
C TYR A 64 -15.92 13.28 -6.51
N SER A 65 -15.75 12.05 -6.96
CA SER A 65 -16.74 11.36 -7.80
C SER A 65 -17.99 10.98 -7.03
N GLY A 66 -17.89 10.80 -5.71
CA GLY A 66 -19.02 10.40 -4.85
C GLY A 66 -19.61 9.02 -5.18
N VAL A 67 -18.93 8.24 -6.03
CA VAL A 67 -19.37 6.94 -6.51
C VAL A 67 -18.33 5.87 -6.20
N ASN A 68 -18.77 4.61 -6.17
CA ASN A 68 -17.87 3.48 -5.98
C ASN A 68 -16.95 3.28 -7.19
N LEU A 69 -15.79 2.64 -6.96
CA LEU A 69 -14.83 2.32 -8.01
C LEU A 69 -15.48 1.58 -9.20
N ARG A 70 -16.43 0.68 -8.93
CA ARG A 70 -17.15 -0.07 -9.94
C ARG A 70 -18.01 0.86 -10.84
N GLU A 71 -18.67 1.83 -10.24
CA GLU A 71 -19.47 2.81 -10.99
C GLU A 71 -18.60 3.78 -11.78
N LEU A 72 -17.45 4.18 -11.20
CA LEU A 72 -16.47 5.03 -11.87
C LEU A 72 -15.91 4.34 -13.12
N ALA A 73 -15.51 3.08 -13.01
CA ALA A 73 -15.04 2.27 -14.14
C ALA A 73 -16.17 1.96 -15.14
N GLY A 74 -17.41 1.84 -14.66
CA GLY A 74 -18.60 1.60 -15.49
C GLY A 74 -19.01 2.77 -16.40
N ARG A 75 -18.50 3.97 -16.14
CA ARG A 75 -18.71 5.13 -17.02
C ARG A 75 -18.14 4.96 -18.42
N ILE A 76 -17.11 4.14 -18.58
CA ILE A 76 -16.52 3.83 -19.88
C ILE A 76 -17.32 2.71 -20.56
N HIS A 77 -17.45 1.58 -19.91
CA HIS A 77 -18.22 0.43 -20.38
C HIS A 77 -18.49 -0.55 -19.21
N PRO A 78 -19.68 -1.14 -19.10
CA PRO A 78 -20.03 -2.03 -17.98
C PRO A 78 -19.15 -3.29 -17.93
N ALA A 79 -18.80 -3.86 -19.08
CA ALA A 79 -17.88 -5.01 -19.14
C ALA A 79 -16.48 -4.65 -18.67
N TYR A 80 -15.99 -3.44 -18.98
CA TYR A 80 -14.71 -2.93 -18.49
C TYR A 80 -14.67 -2.82 -16.97
N SER A 81 -15.76 -2.34 -16.36
CA SER A 81 -15.87 -2.24 -14.89
C SER A 81 -15.72 -3.59 -14.20
N ILE A 82 -16.38 -4.62 -14.70
CA ILE A 82 -16.31 -5.97 -14.13
C ILE A 82 -14.89 -6.54 -14.30
N PHE A 83 -14.33 -6.44 -15.50
CA PHE A 83 -12.97 -6.93 -15.78
C PHE A 83 -11.92 -6.23 -14.90
N PHE A 84 -11.99 -4.90 -14.83
CA PHE A 84 -11.06 -4.09 -14.06
C PHE A 84 -11.13 -4.38 -12.56
N CYS A 85 -12.34 -4.41 -11.99
CA CYS A 85 -12.52 -4.74 -10.57
C CYS A 85 -12.06 -6.16 -10.26
N THR A 86 -12.38 -7.14 -11.11
CA THR A 86 -11.93 -8.52 -10.94
C THR A 86 -10.41 -8.63 -11.01
N ALA A 87 -9.77 -8.03 -11.99
CA ALA A 87 -8.31 -7.99 -12.12
C ALA A 87 -7.64 -7.33 -10.90
N LEU A 88 -8.22 -6.22 -10.42
CA LEU A 88 -7.73 -5.53 -9.22
C LEU A 88 -7.80 -6.43 -7.99
N TYR A 89 -8.93 -7.06 -7.73
CA TYR A 89 -9.09 -7.96 -6.58
C TYR A 89 -8.19 -9.19 -6.66
N LEU A 90 -8.02 -9.77 -7.84
CA LEU A 90 -7.10 -10.90 -8.04
C LEU A 90 -5.63 -10.48 -7.83
N THR A 91 -5.26 -9.29 -8.26
CA THR A 91 -3.92 -8.74 -8.07
C THR A 91 -3.63 -8.45 -6.60
N ILE A 92 -4.56 -7.81 -5.88
CA ILE A 92 -4.40 -7.51 -4.45
C ILE A 92 -4.45 -8.80 -3.62
N GLY A 93 -5.30 -9.74 -3.97
CA GLY A 93 -5.48 -11.00 -3.23
C GLY A 93 -4.44 -12.06 -3.60
N PRO A 94 -4.85 -13.09 -4.37
CA PRO A 94 -4.09 -14.33 -4.50
C PRO A 94 -2.82 -14.23 -5.35
N PHE A 95 -2.73 -13.28 -6.30
CA PHE A 95 -1.62 -13.29 -7.25
C PHE A 95 -0.36 -12.56 -6.76
N PHE A 96 -0.51 -11.43 -6.05
CA PHE A 96 0.64 -10.62 -5.69
C PHE A 96 0.73 -10.28 -4.20
N ALA A 97 -0.29 -9.68 -3.61
CA ALA A 97 -0.16 -9.17 -2.25
C ALA A 97 -0.09 -10.29 -1.21
N ALA A 98 -0.90 -11.34 -1.32
CA ALA A 98 -0.89 -12.44 -0.39
C ALA A 98 0.41 -13.26 -0.45
N PRO A 99 0.91 -13.72 -1.63
CA PRO A 99 2.20 -14.38 -1.74
C PRO A 99 3.37 -13.52 -1.27
N ARG A 100 3.35 -12.22 -1.59
CA ARG A 100 4.41 -11.30 -1.17
C ARG A 100 4.45 -11.12 0.33
N THR A 101 3.31 -10.99 0.99
CA THR A 101 3.22 -10.89 2.44
C THR A 101 3.79 -12.15 3.11
N ALA A 102 3.49 -13.33 2.57
CA ALA A 102 4.01 -14.59 3.06
C ALA A 102 5.53 -14.68 2.88
N THR A 103 6.08 -14.34 1.71
CA THR A 103 7.53 -14.37 1.47
C THR A 103 8.29 -13.40 2.33
N VAL A 104 7.77 -12.20 2.55
CA VAL A 104 8.36 -11.21 3.46
C VAL A 104 8.38 -11.74 4.89
N ALA A 105 7.26 -12.29 5.39
CA ALA A 105 7.19 -12.85 6.74
C ALA A 105 8.19 -14.00 6.94
N VAL A 106 8.30 -14.90 5.97
CA VAL A 106 9.27 -16.02 6.02
C VAL A 106 10.71 -15.52 5.99
N SER A 107 11.03 -14.56 5.14
CA SER A 107 12.38 -13.99 5.05
C SER A 107 12.83 -13.37 6.39
N TYR A 108 11.95 -12.65 7.07
CA TYR A 108 12.27 -12.06 8.38
C TYR A 108 12.45 -13.10 9.48
N THR A 109 11.64 -14.13 9.50
CA THR A 109 11.78 -15.20 10.50
C THR A 109 13.04 -16.03 10.27
N HIS A 110 13.44 -16.26 9.02
CA HIS A 110 14.64 -17.02 8.67
C HIS A 110 15.93 -16.26 9.02
N LEU A 111 16.00 -14.96 8.71
CA LEU A 111 17.14 -14.12 9.07
C LEU A 111 17.34 -14.06 10.58
N ARG A 112 16.27 -13.95 11.36
CA ARG A 112 16.34 -13.93 12.81
C ARG A 112 16.80 -15.26 13.42
N ALA A 113 16.46 -16.38 12.82
CA ALA A 113 16.95 -17.69 13.25
C ALA A 113 18.47 -17.84 13.07
N HIS A 114 19.02 -17.34 11.96
CA HIS A 114 20.46 -17.35 11.71
C HIS A 114 21.26 -16.41 12.62
N GLU A 115 20.71 -15.24 12.97
CA GLU A 115 21.36 -14.34 13.92
C GLU A 115 21.43 -14.93 15.33
N THR A 116 20.44 -15.71 15.72
CA THR A 116 20.41 -16.34 17.05
C THR A 116 21.42 -17.48 17.16
N GLU A 117 21.74 -18.17 16.08
CA GLU A 117 22.77 -19.23 16.08
C GLU A 117 24.18 -18.66 16.13
N LEU A 118 24.43 -17.49 15.56
CA LEU A 118 25.74 -16.82 15.58
C LEU A 118 26.13 -16.27 16.96
N HIS A 119 25.16 -16.01 17.84
CA HIS A 119 25.41 -15.55 19.20
C HIS A 119 25.64 -16.68 20.23
N LEU A 120 25.53 -17.94 19.84
CA LEU A 120 25.71 -19.11 20.69
C LEU A 120 27.07 -19.81 20.51
N VAL A 121 27.97 -19.28 19.70
CA VAL A 121 29.35 -19.70 19.51
C VAL A 121 30.28 -18.61 20.04
#